data_9f993ad7d0333346eed490b76cbfb520
#
_entry.id   9f993ad7d0333346eed490b76cbfb520
#
_cell.length_a   1.000
_cell.length_b   1.000
_cell.length_c   1.000
_cell.angle_alpha   90.00
_cell.angle_beta   90.00
_cell.angle_gamma   90.00
#
_symmetry.space_group_name_H-M   'P 1'
#
loop_
_entity.id
_entity.type
_entity.pdbx_description
1 polymer ?
#
loop_
_entity_poly.entity_id
_entity_poly.type
_entity_poly.pdbx_seq_one_letter_code
_entity_poly.pdbx_strand_id
1 'polypeptide(L)'
;AKKSFVRGFLLKKKLLYSKEYRLVNSRSYDVFLENKTKIEEKYIVHLDAEMNGRHEIETRGILKAKDVKAHYYHLRLFLNKLSRDYSKPVVVCIHPRIRKKEVKKLIKSKFLKGFKIIQYKTRDYIYKSFLVTNFDTSAVIDAAIIKKRIIGLWSRYMDINQIKHSKTYPNQIGYLRLNFENHTYKKKELIKTLNKN
;
A
#
# COMPACT_ATOMS: atom_id res chain seq x y z
N ALA A 1 16.93 -6.17 20.34
CA ALA A 1 15.51 -5.78 20.16
C ALA A 1 15.44 -4.50 19.34
N LYS A 2 14.86 -4.53 18.14
CA LYS A 2 14.65 -3.32 17.33
C LYS A 2 13.68 -2.40 18.07
N LYS A 3 14.12 -1.18 18.39
CA LYS A 3 13.23 -0.16 18.99
C LYS A 3 12.04 0.05 18.08
N SER A 4 10.82 0.06 18.61
CA SER A 4 9.63 0.28 17.78
C SER A 4 9.71 1.65 17.11
N PHE A 5 9.26 1.73 15.89
CA PHE A 5 9.18 2.98 15.12
C PHE A 5 8.43 4.08 15.87
N VAL A 6 7.30 3.72 16.49
CA VAL A 6 6.48 4.66 17.29
C VAL A 6 7.28 5.27 18.43
N ARG A 7 8.08 4.48 19.15
CA ARG A 7 8.95 4.98 20.21
C ARG A 7 9.99 5.96 19.68
N GLY A 8 10.66 5.63 18.58
CA GLY A 8 11.65 6.52 17.96
C GLY A 8 11.05 7.86 17.54
N PHE A 9 9.86 7.84 16.94
CA PHE A 9 9.14 9.04 16.53
C PHE A 9 8.72 9.91 17.72
N LEU A 10 8.08 9.31 18.73
CA LEU A 10 7.58 10.03 19.89
C LEU A 10 8.70 10.61 20.75
N LEU A 11 9.80 9.88 20.94
CA LEU A 11 11.00 10.38 21.64
C LEU A 11 11.63 11.54 20.88
N LYS A 12 11.78 11.44 19.57
CA LYS A 12 12.36 12.50 18.72
C LYS A 12 11.52 13.78 18.75
N LYS A 13 10.21 13.65 18.87
CA LYS A 13 9.25 14.78 19.01
C LYS A 13 9.07 15.26 20.44
N LYS A 14 9.73 14.63 21.45
CA LYS A 14 9.50 14.91 22.88
C LYS A 14 8.01 14.84 23.29
N LEU A 15 7.26 13.95 22.67
CA LEU A 15 5.82 13.80 22.92
C LEU A 15 5.51 12.81 24.06
N LEU A 16 6.52 12.16 24.63
CA LEU A 16 6.38 11.24 25.75
C LEU A 16 6.87 11.91 27.04
N TYR A 17 5.95 12.08 27.97
CA TYR A 17 6.23 12.66 29.28
C TYR A 17 6.48 11.61 30.38
N SER A 18 6.20 10.35 30.10
CA SER A 18 6.41 9.26 31.07
C SER A 18 7.88 8.87 31.14
N LYS A 19 8.40 8.67 32.35
CA LYS A 19 9.75 8.15 32.62
C LYS A 19 9.87 6.65 32.33
N GLU A 20 8.76 5.93 32.32
CA GLU A 20 8.71 4.49 32.08
C GLU A 20 8.11 4.19 30.71
N TYR A 21 8.79 3.34 29.94
CA TYR A 21 8.33 2.88 28.64
C TYR A 21 8.30 1.36 28.61
N ARG A 22 7.17 0.80 28.22
CA ARG A 22 7.08 -0.61 27.88
C ARG A 22 7.12 -0.79 26.39
N LEU A 23 7.93 -1.73 25.92
CA LEU A 23 7.92 -2.14 24.51
C LEU A 23 6.73 -3.05 24.32
N VAL A 24 5.81 -2.62 23.46
CA VAL A 24 4.66 -3.42 23.05
C VAL A 24 4.78 -3.73 21.55
N ASN A 25 4.25 -4.86 21.16
CA ASN A 25 4.14 -5.20 19.74
C ASN A 25 3.18 -4.24 19.03
N SER A 26 3.33 -4.11 17.71
CA SER A 26 2.29 -3.44 16.92
C SER A 26 1.05 -4.33 16.86
N ARG A 27 -0.13 -3.73 16.79
CA ARG A 27 -1.38 -4.46 16.58
C ARG A 27 -1.32 -5.41 15.38
N SER A 28 -0.63 -5.01 14.32
CA SER A 28 -0.44 -5.87 13.14
C SER A 28 0.38 -7.12 13.46
N TYR A 29 1.36 -7.02 14.35
CA TYR A 29 2.16 -8.16 14.77
C TYR A 29 1.38 -9.10 15.68
N ASP A 30 0.61 -8.56 16.63
CA ASP A 30 -0.24 -9.37 17.53
C ASP A 30 -1.27 -10.17 16.72
N VAL A 31 -1.93 -9.50 15.76
CA VAL A 31 -2.86 -10.18 14.86
C VAL A 31 -2.15 -11.21 13.97
N PHE A 32 -0.88 -10.97 13.59
CA PHE A 32 -0.08 -11.97 12.86
C PHE A 32 0.14 -13.23 13.69
N LEU A 33 0.46 -13.10 14.97
CA LEU A 33 0.65 -14.26 15.87
C LEU A 33 -0.63 -15.07 16.05
N GLU A 34 -1.79 -14.40 16.07
CA GLU A 34 -3.10 -15.04 16.22
C GLU A 34 -3.64 -15.62 14.91
N ASN A 35 -3.12 -15.18 13.78
CA ASN A 35 -3.69 -15.49 12.48
C ASN A 35 -3.24 -16.85 11.94
N LYS A 36 -4.20 -17.75 11.74
CA LYS A 36 -4.01 -19.08 11.14
C LYS A 36 -4.11 -19.08 9.62
N THR A 37 -4.23 -17.92 8.96
CA THR A 37 -4.38 -17.85 7.52
C THR A 37 -3.11 -18.36 6.83
N LYS A 38 -3.26 -19.33 5.95
CA LYS A 38 -2.14 -19.87 5.16
C LYS A 38 -1.54 -18.80 4.27
N ILE A 39 -0.21 -18.66 4.32
CA ILE A 39 0.55 -17.79 3.42
C ILE A 39 0.61 -18.45 2.04
N GLU A 40 0.16 -17.74 1.03
CA GLU A 40 0.10 -18.20 -0.36
C GLU A 40 0.65 -17.12 -1.31
N GLU A 41 0.82 -17.47 -2.59
CA GLU A 41 1.30 -16.55 -3.64
C GLU A 41 0.34 -16.51 -4.85
N LYS A 42 -0.95 -16.25 -4.59
CA LYS A 42 -2.02 -16.30 -5.61
C LYS A 42 -2.21 -14.99 -6.37
N TYR A 43 -2.00 -13.85 -5.71
CA TYR A 43 -2.45 -12.55 -6.21
C TYR A 43 -1.33 -11.51 -6.25
N ILE A 44 -1.46 -10.53 -7.13
CA ILE A 44 -0.84 -9.23 -6.95
C ILE A 44 -1.88 -8.37 -6.24
N VAL A 45 -1.55 -7.84 -5.06
CA VAL A 45 -2.46 -7.02 -4.27
C VAL A 45 -2.04 -5.57 -4.38
N HIS A 46 -2.96 -4.70 -4.81
CA HIS A 46 -2.77 -3.26 -4.78
C HIS A 46 -3.54 -2.67 -3.61
N LEU A 47 -2.83 -1.95 -2.74
CA LEU A 47 -3.41 -1.22 -1.61
C LEU A 47 -3.67 0.21 -2.06
N ASP A 48 -4.93 0.51 -2.39
CA ASP A 48 -5.33 1.84 -2.83
C ASP A 48 -5.49 2.79 -1.64
N ALA A 49 -4.81 3.93 -1.69
CA ALA A 49 -4.80 4.95 -0.64
C ALA A 49 -5.86 6.04 -0.83
N GLU A 50 -7.00 5.71 -1.42
CA GLU A 50 -8.10 6.66 -1.62
C GLU A 50 -7.69 7.96 -2.36
N MET A 51 -7.03 7.82 -3.52
CA MET A 51 -6.59 8.97 -4.31
C MET A 51 -7.74 9.86 -4.81
N ASN A 52 -8.99 9.40 -4.69
CA ASN A 52 -10.21 10.21 -4.84
C ASN A 52 -10.64 10.98 -3.58
N GLY A 53 -9.92 10.82 -2.55
CA GLY A 53 -9.87 11.38 -1.21
C GLY A 53 -10.83 12.47 -0.80
N ARG A 54 -12.14 12.22 -0.90
CA ARG A 54 -13.12 13.16 -0.36
C ARG A 54 -13.03 13.27 1.17
N HIS A 55 -12.75 12.13 1.83
CA HIS A 55 -12.67 12.09 3.29
C HIS A 55 -11.39 12.77 3.82
N GLU A 56 -10.24 12.50 3.21
CA GLU A 56 -8.97 13.13 3.61
C GLU A 56 -8.96 14.63 3.31
N ILE A 57 -9.67 15.09 2.26
CA ILE A 57 -9.86 16.53 1.99
C ILE A 57 -10.71 17.17 3.06
N GLU A 58 -11.84 16.55 3.41
CA GLU A 58 -12.78 17.06 4.39
C GLU A 58 -12.19 17.10 5.81
N THR A 59 -11.29 16.14 6.15
CA THR A 59 -10.78 16.00 7.51
C THR A 59 -9.36 16.51 7.72
N ARG A 60 -8.53 16.56 6.68
CA ARG A 60 -7.09 16.87 6.82
C ARG A 60 -6.57 17.87 5.82
N GLY A 61 -7.40 18.39 4.92
CA GLY A 61 -6.97 19.29 3.85
C GLY A 61 -6.00 18.64 2.85
N ILE A 62 -5.91 17.31 2.82
CA ILE A 62 -5.05 16.59 1.90
C ILE A 62 -5.69 16.58 0.52
N LEU A 63 -4.95 17.07 -0.45
CA LEU A 63 -5.44 17.26 -1.81
C LEU A 63 -5.60 15.93 -2.56
N LYS A 64 -6.61 15.92 -3.44
CA LYS A 64 -6.78 14.88 -4.46
C LYS A 64 -5.54 14.76 -5.32
N ALA A 65 -5.36 13.61 -5.99
CA ALA A 65 -4.48 13.56 -7.14
C ALA A 65 -4.81 14.73 -8.08
N LYS A 66 -3.80 15.43 -8.57
CA LYS A 66 -3.95 16.57 -9.48
C LYS A 66 -4.81 16.21 -10.70
N ASP A 67 -4.62 15.01 -11.21
CA ASP A 67 -5.44 14.41 -12.26
C ASP A 67 -5.75 12.96 -11.92
N VAL A 68 -6.92 12.76 -11.31
CA VAL A 68 -7.41 11.43 -10.89
C VAL A 68 -7.59 10.48 -12.08
N LYS A 69 -8.02 11.01 -13.25
CA LYS A 69 -8.22 10.18 -14.45
C LYS A 69 -6.90 9.65 -14.98
N ALA A 70 -5.92 10.54 -15.16
CA ALA A 70 -4.59 10.14 -15.61
C ALA A 70 -3.92 9.20 -14.61
N HIS A 71 -4.02 9.48 -13.30
CA HIS A 71 -3.48 8.63 -12.25
C HIS A 71 -3.99 7.18 -12.37
N TYR A 72 -5.31 6.97 -12.38
CA TYR A 72 -5.88 5.62 -12.48
C TYR A 72 -5.68 4.98 -13.87
N TYR A 73 -5.60 5.78 -14.94
CA TYR A 73 -5.28 5.26 -16.26
C TYR A 73 -3.88 4.61 -16.27
N HIS A 74 -2.86 5.32 -15.82
CA HIS A 74 -1.49 4.82 -15.76
C HIS A 74 -1.34 3.68 -14.73
N LEU A 75 -1.99 3.80 -13.59
CA LEU A 75 -2.02 2.73 -12.59
C LEU A 75 -2.58 1.43 -13.19
N ARG A 76 -3.68 1.51 -13.93
CA ARG A 76 -4.27 0.33 -14.59
C ARG A 76 -3.31 -0.30 -15.58
N LEU A 77 -2.63 0.50 -16.41
CA LEU A 77 -1.63 -0.01 -17.36
C LEU A 77 -0.48 -0.72 -16.64
N PHE A 78 0.02 -0.13 -15.56
CA PHE A 78 1.09 -0.71 -14.75
C PHE A 78 0.66 -2.03 -14.07
N LEU A 79 -0.51 -2.06 -13.44
CA LEU A 79 -1.04 -3.26 -12.80
C LEU A 79 -1.33 -4.38 -13.81
N ASN A 80 -1.84 -4.05 -15.00
CA ASN A 80 -2.03 -5.01 -16.09
C ASN A 80 -0.68 -5.58 -16.59
N LYS A 81 0.35 -4.75 -16.67
CA LYS A 81 1.70 -5.20 -16.99
C LYS A 81 2.21 -6.18 -15.93
N LEU A 82 2.10 -5.85 -14.64
CA LEU A 82 2.48 -6.75 -13.56
C LEU A 82 1.72 -8.08 -13.65
N SER A 83 0.40 -8.03 -13.88
CA SER A 83 -0.44 -9.22 -14.02
C SER A 83 0.06 -10.16 -15.13
N ARG A 84 0.38 -9.61 -16.29
CA ARG A 84 0.91 -10.39 -17.43
C ARG A 84 2.29 -10.94 -17.15
N ASP A 85 3.20 -10.09 -16.65
CA ASP A 85 4.59 -10.47 -16.41
C ASP A 85 4.75 -11.60 -15.40
N TYR A 86 3.86 -11.67 -14.41
CA TYR A 86 3.90 -12.68 -13.34
C TYR A 86 2.79 -13.73 -13.43
N SER A 87 1.92 -13.66 -14.45
CA SER A 87 0.79 -14.58 -14.62
C SER A 87 -0.07 -14.69 -13.36
N LYS A 88 -0.33 -13.55 -12.69
CA LYS A 88 -1.08 -13.49 -11.45
C LYS A 88 -2.21 -12.46 -11.54
N PRO A 89 -3.44 -12.78 -11.11
CA PRO A 89 -4.53 -11.82 -11.11
C PRO A 89 -4.28 -10.70 -10.10
N VAL A 90 -4.72 -9.49 -10.46
CA VAL A 90 -4.65 -8.31 -9.58
C VAL A 90 -5.93 -8.19 -8.76
N VAL A 91 -5.74 -7.92 -7.47
CA VAL A 91 -6.81 -7.57 -6.53
C VAL A 91 -6.53 -6.18 -5.98
N VAL A 92 -7.48 -5.27 -6.12
CA VAL A 92 -7.40 -3.91 -5.59
C VAL A 92 -8.14 -3.84 -4.27
N CYS A 93 -7.40 -3.59 -3.20
CA CYS A 93 -7.93 -3.39 -1.86
C CYS A 93 -8.14 -1.90 -1.63
N ILE A 94 -9.39 -1.47 -1.63
CA ILE A 94 -9.75 -0.08 -1.39
C ILE A 94 -9.84 0.23 0.10
N HIS A 95 -9.56 1.48 0.45
CA HIS A 95 -9.54 1.92 1.84
C HIS A 95 -10.92 1.71 2.53
N PRO A 96 -10.96 1.21 3.78
CA PRO A 96 -12.23 0.90 4.47
C PRO A 96 -13.15 2.11 4.66
N ARG A 97 -12.60 3.33 4.74
CA ARG A 97 -13.34 4.57 4.93
C ARG A 97 -14.09 5.06 3.69
N ILE A 98 -13.78 4.51 2.50
CA ILE A 98 -14.50 4.89 1.29
C ILE A 98 -15.97 4.47 1.42
N ARG A 99 -16.87 5.43 1.22
CA ARG A 99 -18.32 5.18 1.34
C ARG A 99 -18.79 4.19 0.28
N LYS A 100 -19.72 3.30 0.61
CA LYS A 100 -20.26 2.28 -0.32
C LYS A 100 -20.72 2.87 -1.67
N LYS A 101 -21.26 4.09 -1.67
CA LYS A 101 -21.67 4.82 -2.88
C LYS A 101 -20.45 5.12 -3.79
N GLU A 102 -19.36 5.55 -3.23
CA GLU A 102 -18.12 5.86 -3.97
C GLU A 102 -17.45 4.57 -4.46
N VAL A 103 -17.48 3.51 -3.66
CA VAL A 103 -17.03 2.16 -4.10
C VAL A 103 -17.80 1.69 -5.33
N LYS A 104 -19.14 1.83 -5.32
CA LYS A 104 -19.98 1.48 -6.49
C LYS A 104 -19.62 2.31 -7.71
N LYS A 105 -19.32 3.61 -7.56
CA LYS A 105 -18.87 4.46 -8.67
C LYS A 105 -17.51 4.02 -9.19
N LEU A 106 -16.58 3.68 -8.29
CA LEU A 106 -15.24 3.21 -8.66
C LEU A 106 -15.31 1.89 -9.44
N ILE A 107 -16.14 0.95 -8.99
CA ILE A 107 -16.37 -0.33 -9.69
C ILE A 107 -16.99 -0.11 -11.09
N LYS A 108 -17.97 0.81 -11.20
CA LYS A 108 -18.60 1.15 -12.49
C LYS A 108 -17.70 1.97 -13.40
N SER A 109 -16.68 2.63 -12.86
CA SER A 109 -15.76 3.43 -13.63
C SER A 109 -14.85 2.55 -14.51
N LYS A 110 -14.39 3.10 -15.64
CA LYS A 110 -13.40 2.41 -16.47
C LYS A 110 -12.00 2.33 -15.83
N PHE A 111 -11.77 2.98 -14.68
CA PHE A 111 -10.45 3.12 -14.07
C PHE A 111 -9.88 1.79 -13.59
N LEU A 112 -10.69 0.99 -12.89
CA LEU A 112 -10.26 -0.29 -12.34
C LEU A 112 -10.97 -1.49 -13.02
N LYS A 113 -11.48 -1.27 -14.25
CA LYS A 113 -12.12 -2.33 -15.03
C LYS A 113 -11.16 -3.50 -15.24
N GLY A 114 -11.64 -4.71 -14.95
CA GLY A 114 -10.87 -5.96 -15.10
C GLY A 114 -10.17 -6.43 -13.83
N PHE A 115 -10.15 -5.62 -12.77
CA PHE A 115 -9.60 -6.04 -11.48
C PHE A 115 -10.70 -6.44 -10.50
N LYS A 116 -10.38 -7.40 -9.65
CA LYS A 116 -11.21 -7.70 -8.47
C LYS A 116 -11.02 -6.59 -7.44
N ILE A 117 -12.10 -5.92 -7.07
CA ILE A 117 -12.10 -4.85 -6.06
C ILE A 117 -12.67 -5.39 -4.76
N ILE A 118 -11.97 -5.19 -3.66
CA ILE A 118 -12.40 -5.61 -2.33
C ILE A 118 -12.32 -4.46 -1.33
N GLN A 119 -13.12 -4.58 -0.27
CA GLN A 119 -13.10 -3.71 0.91
C GLN A 119 -13.19 -4.58 2.17
N TYR A 120 -12.54 -4.16 3.26
CA TYR A 120 -12.52 -4.81 4.59
C TYR A 120 -11.77 -6.14 4.74
N LYS A 121 -11.41 -6.84 3.66
CA LYS A 121 -10.68 -8.12 3.70
C LYS A 121 -9.23 -7.99 3.25
N THR A 122 -8.64 -6.82 3.38
CA THR A 122 -7.29 -6.50 2.88
C THR A 122 -6.24 -7.48 3.39
N ARG A 123 -6.26 -7.80 4.69
CA ARG A 123 -5.29 -8.70 5.31
C ARG A 123 -5.31 -10.10 4.71
N ASP A 124 -6.48 -10.68 4.50
CA ASP A 124 -6.61 -12.03 3.91
C ASP A 124 -5.98 -12.11 2.53
N TYR A 125 -6.12 -11.02 1.73
CA TYR A 125 -5.50 -10.94 0.42
C TYR A 125 -4.00 -10.68 0.49
N ILE A 126 -3.52 -9.89 1.45
CA ILE A 126 -2.08 -9.71 1.70
C ILE A 126 -1.43 -11.07 2.01
N TYR A 127 -2.02 -11.90 2.87
CA TYR A 127 -1.50 -13.24 3.19
C TYR A 127 -1.41 -14.15 1.95
N LYS A 128 -2.34 -14.01 1.02
CA LYS A 128 -2.39 -14.78 -0.23
C LYS A 128 -1.71 -14.07 -1.41
N SER A 129 -0.97 -12.99 -1.16
CA SER A 129 -0.30 -12.26 -2.22
C SER A 129 1.06 -12.84 -2.58
N PHE A 130 1.40 -12.77 -3.87
CA PHE A 130 2.74 -12.91 -4.41
C PHE A 130 3.53 -11.60 -4.28
N LEU A 131 2.84 -10.47 -4.52
CA LEU A 131 3.39 -9.13 -4.53
C LEU A 131 2.35 -8.14 -3.99
N VAL A 132 2.79 -7.20 -3.19
CA VAL A 132 1.98 -6.07 -2.70
C VAL A 132 2.48 -4.78 -3.31
N THR A 133 1.59 -4.00 -3.90
CA THR A 133 1.87 -2.62 -4.34
C THR A 133 1.05 -1.63 -3.52
N ASN A 134 1.62 -0.49 -3.18
CA ASN A 134 0.93 0.49 -2.34
C ASN A 134 1.36 1.94 -2.64
N PHE A 135 0.54 2.91 -2.22
CA PHE A 135 0.83 4.34 -2.32
C PHE A 135 1.25 5.01 -1.01
N ASP A 136 1.17 4.43 0.11
CA ASP A 136 1.43 4.97 1.45
C ASP A 136 0.29 4.62 2.42
N THR A 137 -0.01 3.35 2.49
CA THR A 137 -1.02 2.85 3.42
C THR A 137 -0.37 2.05 4.55
N SER A 138 -0.85 2.24 5.78
CA SER A 138 -0.38 1.47 6.93
C SER A 138 -0.59 -0.05 6.81
N ALA A 139 -1.50 -0.49 5.95
CA ALA A 139 -1.71 -1.91 5.67
C ALA A 139 -0.46 -2.59 5.05
N VAL A 140 0.51 -1.82 4.52
CA VAL A 140 1.80 -2.36 4.06
C VAL A 140 2.61 -3.00 5.19
N ILE A 141 2.38 -2.60 6.44
CA ILE A 141 3.03 -3.18 7.62
C ILE A 141 2.67 -4.66 7.76
N ASP A 142 1.42 -5.05 7.49
CA ASP A 142 1.01 -6.45 7.49
C ASP A 142 1.81 -7.26 6.47
N ALA A 143 2.03 -6.70 5.27
CA ALA A 143 2.85 -7.34 4.23
C ALA A 143 4.33 -7.47 4.64
N ALA A 144 4.88 -6.46 5.29
CA ALA A 144 6.27 -6.47 5.77
C ALA A 144 6.49 -7.50 6.88
N ILE A 145 5.55 -7.63 7.83
CA ILE A 145 5.62 -8.61 8.92
C ILE A 145 5.74 -10.03 8.38
N ILE A 146 4.96 -10.35 7.33
CA ILE A 146 4.97 -11.69 6.71
C ILE A 146 5.96 -11.81 5.55
N LYS A 147 6.88 -10.87 5.43
CA LYS A 147 7.96 -10.85 4.43
C LYS A 147 7.48 -10.98 2.97
N LYS A 148 6.37 -10.32 2.64
CA LYS A 148 5.92 -10.25 1.24
C LYS A 148 6.81 -9.32 0.42
N ARG A 149 6.89 -9.57 -0.88
CA ARG A 149 7.48 -8.63 -1.84
C ARG A 149 6.64 -7.37 -1.89
N ILE A 150 7.26 -6.20 -1.72
CA ILE A 150 6.55 -4.92 -1.63
C ILE A 150 7.13 -3.93 -2.64
N ILE A 151 6.24 -3.23 -3.33
CA ILE A 151 6.59 -2.08 -4.19
C ILE A 151 5.78 -0.87 -3.75
N GLY A 152 6.47 0.19 -3.35
CA GLY A 152 5.87 1.51 -3.20
C GLY A 152 5.68 2.16 -4.57
N LEU A 153 4.51 2.73 -4.82
CA LEU A 153 4.19 3.40 -6.07
C LEU A 153 4.09 4.91 -5.89
N TRP A 154 4.47 5.65 -6.91
CA TRP A 154 4.26 7.09 -6.98
C TRP A 154 4.07 7.55 -8.42
N SER A 155 3.47 8.74 -8.59
CA SER A 155 3.33 9.40 -9.89
C SER A 155 3.35 10.92 -9.73
N ARG A 156 3.62 11.65 -10.81
CA ARG A 156 3.52 13.12 -10.84
C ARG A 156 2.08 13.63 -10.69
N TYR A 157 1.09 12.75 -10.90
CA TYR A 157 -0.33 13.07 -10.71
C TYR A 157 -0.75 13.10 -9.24
N MET A 158 0.09 12.60 -8.33
CA MET A 158 -0.11 12.72 -6.90
C MET A 158 0.18 14.15 -6.44
N ASP A 159 -0.47 14.59 -5.38
CA ASP A 159 -0.10 15.83 -4.70
C ASP A 159 1.33 15.76 -4.15
N ILE A 160 1.99 16.91 -4.03
CA ILE A 160 3.38 16.98 -3.55
C ILE A 160 3.54 16.38 -2.14
N ASN A 161 2.55 16.55 -1.27
CA ASN A 161 2.57 15.97 0.06
C ASN A 161 2.40 14.46 0.01
N GLN A 162 1.52 13.95 -0.86
CA GLN A 162 1.38 12.52 -1.11
C GLN A 162 2.68 11.92 -1.66
N ILE A 163 3.37 12.62 -2.58
CA ILE A 163 4.69 12.19 -3.09
C ILE A 163 5.71 12.13 -1.96
N LYS A 164 5.74 13.13 -1.08
CA LYS A 164 6.62 13.15 0.10
C LYS A 164 6.27 12.02 1.07
N HIS A 165 5.01 11.85 1.40
CA HIS A 165 4.53 10.78 2.28
C HIS A 165 4.81 9.40 1.70
N SER A 166 4.67 9.20 0.39
CA SER A 166 4.93 7.91 -0.26
C SER A 166 6.38 7.41 -0.14
N LYS A 167 7.30 8.24 0.40
CA LYS A 167 8.68 7.85 0.76
C LYS A 167 8.79 7.30 2.18
N THR A 168 7.80 7.53 3.03
CA THR A 168 7.89 7.24 4.47
C THR A 168 8.11 5.75 4.73
N TYR A 169 7.19 4.91 4.31
CA TYR A 169 7.30 3.46 4.52
C TYR A 169 8.45 2.81 3.74
N PRO A 170 8.72 3.15 2.44
CA PRO A 170 9.89 2.64 1.74
C PRO A 170 11.20 2.89 2.48
N ASN A 171 11.36 4.11 3.01
CA ASN A 171 12.58 4.47 3.75
C ASN A 171 12.69 3.78 5.12
N GLN A 172 11.58 3.40 5.73
CA GLN A 172 11.54 2.79 7.06
C GLN A 172 11.60 1.26 7.02
N ILE A 173 10.97 0.67 6.04
CA ILE A 173 10.83 -0.79 5.90
C ILE A 173 11.83 -1.34 4.89
N GLY A 174 12.36 -0.50 4.00
CA GLY A 174 13.43 -0.87 3.05
C GLY A 174 12.93 -1.51 1.75
N TYR A 175 11.74 -1.20 1.27
CA TYR A 175 11.24 -1.75 0.01
C TYR A 175 11.40 -0.81 -1.19
N LEU A 176 11.36 -1.38 -2.39
CA LEU A 176 11.52 -0.67 -3.65
C LEU A 176 10.36 0.32 -3.89
N ARG A 177 10.70 1.52 -4.41
CA ARG A 177 9.74 2.54 -4.83
C ARG A 177 9.85 2.80 -6.33
N LEU A 178 8.73 2.72 -7.06
CA LEU A 178 8.68 2.89 -8.51
C LEU A 178 7.72 4.01 -8.94
N ASN A 179 8.12 4.72 -9.99
CA ASN A 179 7.19 5.56 -10.75
C ASN A 179 6.41 4.67 -11.73
N PHE A 180 5.09 4.58 -11.54
CA PHE A 180 4.27 3.71 -12.37
C PHE A 180 3.82 4.34 -13.69
N GLU A 181 4.05 5.65 -13.91
CA GLU A 181 3.68 6.31 -15.15
C GLU A 181 4.48 5.80 -16.35
N ASN A 182 5.75 5.53 -16.13
CA ASN A 182 6.65 5.09 -17.20
C ASN A 182 6.40 3.64 -17.62
N HIS A 183 5.59 2.89 -16.86
CA HIS A 183 5.31 1.46 -17.06
C HIS A 183 6.56 0.60 -17.34
N THR A 184 7.76 1.15 -17.09
CA THR A 184 9.03 0.53 -17.42
C THR A 184 9.69 -0.03 -16.17
N TYR A 185 9.92 -1.33 -16.19
CA TYR A 185 10.82 -2.04 -15.31
C TYR A 185 11.29 -3.30 -16.03
N LYS A 186 12.50 -3.73 -15.74
CA LYS A 186 12.98 -5.02 -16.23
C LYS A 186 12.57 -6.10 -15.26
N LYS A 187 11.76 -7.06 -15.71
CA LYS A 187 11.18 -8.15 -14.88
C LYS A 187 12.24 -8.86 -14.02
N LYS A 188 13.38 -9.23 -14.63
CA LYS A 188 14.48 -9.93 -13.93
C LYS A 188 15.09 -9.06 -12.82
N GLU A 189 15.33 -7.79 -13.09
CA GLU A 189 15.89 -6.83 -12.10
C GLU A 189 14.91 -6.58 -10.96
N LEU A 190 13.62 -6.44 -11.28
CA LEU A 190 12.58 -6.25 -10.28
C LEU A 190 12.52 -7.43 -9.32
N ILE A 191 12.47 -8.66 -9.82
CA ILE A 191 12.47 -9.88 -8.98
C ILE A 191 13.73 -9.96 -8.13
N LYS A 192 14.91 -9.70 -8.72
CA LYS A 192 16.18 -9.74 -7.98
C LYS A 192 16.19 -8.75 -6.81
N THR A 193 15.65 -7.55 -7.02
CA THR A 193 15.53 -6.53 -5.96
C THR A 193 14.52 -6.93 -4.90
N LEU A 194 13.37 -7.46 -5.30
CA LEU A 194 12.30 -7.87 -4.38
C LEU A 194 12.65 -9.11 -3.53
N ASN A 195 13.57 -9.95 -3.97
CA ASN A 195 14.03 -11.13 -3.21
C ASN A 195 15.19 -10.81 -2.25
N LYS A 196 15.77 -9.60 -2.30
CA LYS A 196 16.83 -9.17 -1.39
C LYS A 196 16.30 -8.56 -0.09
N ASN A 197 15.04 -8.19 -0.07
CA ASN A 197 14.33 -7.59 1.07
C ASN A 197 13.45 -8.63 1.75
#